data_0089ded43c7f24dd9b756e4879c0c29d
#
_entry.id   0089ded43c7f24dd9b756e4879c0c29d
#
_cell.length_a   1.000
_cell.length_b   1.000
_cell.length_c   1.000
_cell.angle_alpha   90.00
_cell.angle_beta   90.00
_cell.angle_gamma   90.00
#
_symmetry.space_group_name_H-M   'P 1'
#
loop_
_entity.id
_entity.type
_entity.pdbx_description
1 polymer ?
#
loop_
_entity_poly.entity_id
_entity_poly.type
_entity_poly.pdbx_seq_one_letter_code
_entity_poly.pdbx_strand_id
1 'polypeptide(L)'
;YVAFDSADTWSHPELFQIDDELNPIAVAGCPPDSFAEDGQLWGNPLYNWDVHKKSNYAWWIKRIDMSFRWYDILRVDHFKGFDEYYSIPYGETTARNGKWMKGPGSSSERLRNS
;
A
#
# COMPACT_ATOMS: atom_id res chain seq x y z
N TYR A 1 2.94 -1.37 -4.53
CA TYR A 1 2.17 -2.45 -3.88
C TYR A 1 2.77 -3.81 -4.22
N VAL A 2 2.54 -4.79 -3.32
CA VAL A 2 2.93 -6.19 -3.55
C VAL A 2 1.70 -7.00 -3.95
N ALA A 3 1.93 -8.18 -4.57
CA ALA A 3 0.83 -9.08 -4.88
C ALA A 3 0.31 -9.76 -3.60
N PHE A 4 -1.00 -10.01 -3.55
CA PHE A 4 -1.62 -10.63 -2.37
C PHE A 4 -1.01 -12.01 -2.06
N ASP A 5 -0.70 -12.79 -3.07
CA ASP A 5 -0.11 -14.13 -2.92
C ASP A 5 1.42 -14.13 -2.95
N SER A 6 2.04 -12.98 -2.69
CA SER A 6 3.50 -12.87 -2.64
C SER A 6 4.06 -13.39 -1.31
N ALA A 7 5.37 -13.70 -1.31
CA ALA A 7 6.07 -14.09 -0.09
C ALA A 7 6.04 -13.00 0.98
N ASP A 8 6.07 -11.72 0.59
CA ASP A 8 6.00 -10.60 1.52
C ASP A 8 4.71 -10.64 2.34
N THR A 9 3.57 -10.86 1.68
CA THR A 9 2.26 -10.92 2.33
C THR A 9 2.15 -12.12 3.28
N TRP A 10 2.58 -13.30 2.82
CA TRP A 10 2.48 -14.52 3.63
C TRP A 10 3.44 -14.54 4.82
N SER A 11 4.64 -13.97 4.64
CA SER A 11 5.66 -13.93 5.70
C SER A 11 5.38 -12.89 6.76
N HIS A 12 4.75 -11.77 6.38
CA HIS A 12 4.53 -10.62 7.27
C HIS A 12 3.13 -10.04 7.11
N PRO A 13 2.06 -10.84 7.38
CA PRO A 13 0.69 -10.35 7.19
C PRO A 13 0.35 -9.14 8.06
N GLU A 14 1.03 -8.95 9.20
CA GLU A 14 0.83 -7.81 10.09
C GLU A 14 1.23 -6.47 9.48
N LEU A 15 2.03 -6.48 8.42
CA LEU A 15 2.43 -5.27 7.70
C LEU A 15 1.37 -4.78 6.70
N PHE A 16 0.32 -5.56 6.52
CA PHE A 16 -0.74 -5.29 5.55
C PHE A 16 -2.11 -5.29 6.23
N GLN A 17 -3.11 -4.75 5.55
CA GLN A 17 -4.49 -4.75 6.04
C GLN A 17 -5.14 -6.11 5.73
N ILE A 18 -4.76 -7.10 6.49
CA ILE A 18 -5.20 -8.50 6.37
C ILE A 18 -5.69 -8.94 7.74
N ASP A 19 -6.82 -9.65 7.78
CA ASP A 19 -7.39 -10.13 9.04
C ASP A 19 -6.69 -11.40 9.56
N ASP A 20 -7.13 -11.90 10.72
CA ASP A 20 -6.54 -13.07 11.36
C ASP A 20 -6.72 -14.36 10.55
N GLU A 21 -7.68 -14.38 9.64
CA GLU A 21 -7.93 -15.51 8.74
C GLU A 21 -7.16 -15.40 7.42
N LEU A 22 -6.27 -14.40 7.31
CA LEU A 22 -5.45 -14.10 6.13
C LEU A 22 -6.28 -13.65 4.92
N ASN A 23 -7.43 -13.02 5.16
CA ASN A 23 -8.23 -12.37 4.12
C ASN A 23 -7.98 -10.87 4.11
N PRO A 24 -7.95 -10.22 2.94
CA PRO A 24 -7.83 -8.76 2.90
C PRO A 24 -9.03 -8.09 3.57
N ILE A 25 -8.77 -7.00 4.29
CA ILE A 25 -9.83 -6.14 4.83
C ILE A 25 -10.26 -5.17 3.75
N ALA A 26 -9.29 -4.58 3.07
CA ALA A 26 -9.49 -3.66 1.96
C ALA A 26 -8.35 -3.82 0.96
N VAL A 27 -8.56 -3.37 -0.26
CA VAL A 27 -7.59 -3.52 -1.36
C VAL A 27 -7.34 -2.20 -2.07
N ALA A 28 -6.24 -2.16 -2.80
CA ALA A 28 -5.81 -0.99 -3.55
C ALA A 28 -6.60 -0.83 -4.85
N GLY A 29 -6.68 0.41 -5.31
CA GLY A 29 -7.31 0.74 -6.57
C GLY A 29 -7.26 2.23 -6.83
N CYS A 30 -8.10 2.66 -7.77
CA CYS A 30 -8.21 4.03 -8.21
C CYS A 30 -9.70 4.39 -8.34
N PRO A 31 -10.12 5.61 -7.92
CA PRO A 31 -11.52 6.00 -8.00
C PRO A 31 -12.01 6.17 -9.44
N PRO A 32 -13.34 6.13 -9.66
CA PRO A 32 -13.91 6.44 -10.98
C PRO A 32 -13.46 7.80 -11.51
N ASP A 33 -13.20 7.84 -12.80
CA ASP A 33 -12.82 9.08 -13.49
C ASP A 33 -13.39 9.09 -14.92
N SER A 34 -12.97 10.07 -15.74
CA SER A 34 -13.46 10.20 -17.11
C SER A 34 -13.01 9.09 -18.06
N PHE A 35 -11.97 8.34 -17.68
CA PHE A 35 -11.43 7.23 -18.48
C PHE A 35 -11.90 5.88 -18.01
N ALA A 36 -12.19 5.75 -16.71
CA ALA A 36 -12.63 4.51 -16.09
C ALA A 36 -13.88 4.77 -15.25
N GLU A 37 -15.06 4.50 -15.83
CA GLU A 37 -16.36 4.79 -15.20
C GLU A 37 -16.54 4.13 -13.83
N ASP A 38 -16.01 2.91 -13.68
CA ASP A 38 -16.07 2.15 -12.43
C ASP A 38 -14.78 2.24 -11.60
N GLY A 39 -13.85 3.09 -12.02
CA GLY A 39 -12.53 3.17 -11.45
C GLY A 39 -11.69 1.95 -11.81
N GLN A 40 -10.63 1.73 -11.03
CA GLN A 40 -9.76 0.58 -11.22
C GLN A 40 -9.63 -0.18 -9.90
N LEU A 41 -9.94 -1.46 -9.94
CA LEU A 41 -9.78 -2.37 -8.80
C LEU A 41 -8.50 -3.17 -9.01
N TRP A 42 -7.42 -2.77 -8.36
CA TRP A 42 -6.13 -3.42 -8.53
C TRP A 42 -6.01 -4.70 -7.71
N GLY A 43 -6.66 -4.74 -6.54
CA GLY A 43 -6.70 -5.94 -5.71
C GLY A 43 -5.50 -6.19 -4.82
N ASN A 44 -4.47 -5.37 -4.90
CA ASN A 44 -3.29 -5.51 -4.03
C ASN A 44 -3.66 -5.24 -2.57
N PRO A 45 -3.02 -5.92 -1.60
CA PRO A 45 -3.24 -5.61 -0.19
C PRO A 45 -2.71 -4.22 0.13
N LEU A 46 -3.43 -3.51 0.99
CA LEU A 46 -3.00 -2.21 1.49
C LEU A 46 -2.02 -2.40 2.65
N TYR A 47 -1.12 -1.43 2.84
CA TYR A 47 -0.19 -1.46 3.96
C TYR A 47 -0.89 -1.05 5.25
N ASN A 48 -0.53 -1.69 6.35
CA ASN A 48 -0.92 -1.26 7.68
C ASN A 48 0.12 -0.24 8.18
N TRP A 49 -0.09 1.02 7.84
CA TRP A 49 0.88 2.07 8.11
C TRP A 49 1.13 2.31 9.59
N ASP A 50 0.16 2.01 10.46
CA ASP A 50 0.34 2.13 11.90
C ASP A 50 1.41 1.16 12.41
N VAL A 51 1.41 -0.07 11.90
CA VAL A 51 2.43 -1.07 12.25
C VAL A 51 3.80 -0.66 11.71
N HIS A 52 3.85 -0.17 10.47
CA HIS A 52 5.10 0.31 9.87
C HIS A 52 5.68 1.49 10.68
N LYS A 53 4.84 2.41 11.11
CA LYS A 53 5.26 3.56 11.92
C LYS A 53 5.85 3.10 13.25
N LYS A 54 5.25 2.12 13.92
CA LYS A 54 5.73 1.59 15.20
C LYS A 54 7.14 0.99 15.10
N SER A 55 7.49 0.41 13.97
CA SER A 55 8.82 -0.14 13.72
C SER A 55 9.78 0.86 13.08
N ASN A 56 9.42 2.15 13.00
CA ASN A 56 10.16 3.18 12.28
C ASN A 56 10.41 2.83 10.82
N TYR A 57 9.43 2.21 10.19
CA TYR A 57 9.45 1.79 8.78
C TYR A 57 10.58 0.81 8.45
N ALA A 58 10.91 -0.06 9.40
CA ALA A 58 12.04 -1.00 9.27
C ALA A 58 11.96 -1.87 8.02
N TRP A 59 10.77 -2.40 7.70
CA TRP A 59 10.58 -3.24 6.51
C TRP A 59 10.87 -2.48 5.21
N TRP A 60 10.38 -1.24 5.11
CA TRP A 60 10.60 -0.38 3.95
C TRP A 60 12.07 0.00 3.79
N ILE A 61 12.72 0.36 4.89
CA ILE A 61 14.13 0.73 4.89
C ILE A 61 14.98 -0.46 4.42
N LYS A 62 14.71 -1.65 4.96
CA LYS A 62 15.39 -2.87 4.56
C LYS A 62 15.18 -3.21 3.09
N ARG A 63 13.95 -3.07 2.60
CA ARG A 63 13.60 -3.35 1.20
C ARG A 63 14.32 -2.41 0.25
N ILE A 64 14.34 -1.12 0.55
CA ILE A 64 15.05 -0.12 -0.27
C ILE A 64 16.55 -0.38 -0.24
N ASP A 65 17.13 -0.64 0.93
CA ASP A 65 18.54 -0.95 1.08
C ASP A 65 18.96 -2.17 0.27
N MET A 66 18.19 -3.24 0.36
CA MET A 66 18.45 -4.46 -0.42
C MET A 66 18.30 -4.23 -1.92
N SER A 67 17.37 -3.40 -2.34
CA SER A 67 17.17 -3.07 -3.76
C SER A 67 18.40 -2.36 -4.31
N PHE A 68 19.01 -1.43 -3.55
CA PHE A 68 20.21 -0.72 -3.98
C PHE A 68 21.48 -1.56 -3.98
N ARG A 69 21.46 -2.72 -3.34
CA ARG A 69 22.59 -3.67 -3.46
C ARG A 69 22.64 -4.35 -4.82
N TRP A 70 21.47 -4.47 -5.48
CA TRP A 70 21.35 -5.16 -6.77
C TRP A 70 21.17 -4.21 -7.95
N TYR A 71 20.69 -2.99 -7.70
CA TYR A 71 20.33 -2.02 -8.73
C TYR A 71 20.91 -0.65 -8.40
N ASP A 72 21.36 0.06 -9.43
CA ASP A 72 21.84 1.44 -9.28
C ASP A 72 20.71 2.44 -9.18
N ILE A 73 19.56 2.12 -9.78
CA ILE A 73 18.38 2.98 -9.80
C ILE A 73 17.17 2.16 -9.34
N LEU A 74 16.39 2.74 -8.42
CA LEU A 74 15.15 2.17 -7.94
C LEU A 74 13.97 3.03 -8.37
N ARG A 75 12.98 2.42 -9.03
CA ARG A 75 11.72 3.08 -9.37
C ARG A 75 10.66 2.73 -8.33
N VAL A 76 9.99 3.76 -7.79
CA VAL A 76 8.86 3.58 -6.88
C VAL A 76 7.58 3.94 -7.62
N ASP A 77 6.75 2.94 -7.92
CA ASP A 77 5.45 3.16 -8.55
C ASP A 77 4.42 3.58 -7.52
N HIS A 78 3.47 4.42 -7.95
CA HIS A 78 2.40 4.93 -7.11
C HIS A 78 2.92 5.66 -5.86
N PHE A 79 3.86 6.55 -6.06
CA PHE A 79 4.48 7.33 -4.98
C PHE A 79 3.44 8.13 -4.17
N LYS A 80 2.37 8.58 -4.80
CA LYS A 80 1.26 9.27 -4.14
C LYS A 80 0.66 8.46 -3.00
N GLY A 81 0.75 7.13 -3.05
CA GLY A 81 0.25 6.24 -2.00
C GLY A 81 0.90 6.45 -0.64
N PHE A 82 2.08 7.09 -0.58
CA PHE A 82 2.69 7.49 0.69
C PHE A 82 2.00 8.70 1.32
N ASP A 83 1.32 9.52 0.52
CA ASP A 83 0.55 10.67 1.00
C ASP A 83 -0.92 10.28 1.21
N GLU A 84 -1.56 9.80 0.16
CA GLU A 84 -2.94 9.31 0.19
C GLU A 84 -3.06 8.05 -0.64
N TYR A 85 -3.86 7.12 -0.17
CA TYR A 85 -4.15 5.91 -0.93
C TYR A 85 -5.65 5.65 -0.97
N TYR A 86 -6.11 5.01 -2.05
CA TYR A 86 -7.51 4.68 -2.24
C TYR A 86 -7.79 3.28 -1.69
N SER A 87 -8.72 3.19 -0.76
CA SER A 87 -9.08 1.96 -0.03
C SER A 87 -10.44 1.48 -0.49
N ILE A 88 -10.50 0.26 -1.02
CA ILE A 88 -11.73 -0.36 -1.49
C ILE A 88 -12.04 -1.54 -0.58
N PRO A 89 -13.25 -1.62 0.03
CA PRO A 89 -13.60 -2.77 0.86
C PRO A 89 -13.46 -4.09 0.08
N TYR A 90 -12.92 -5.10 0.74
CA TYR A 90 -12.75 -6.40 0.11
C TYR A 90 -14.11 -7.01 -0.26
N GLY A 91 -14.18 -7.60 -1.44
CA GLY A 91 -15.43 -8.18 -1.97
C GLY A 91 -16.17 -7.29 -2.94
N GLU A 92 -15.79 -6.02 -3.07
CA GLU A 92 -16.36 -5.14 -4.09
C GLU A 92 -15.90 -5.56 -5.48
N THR A 93 -16.78 -5.39 -6.47
CA THR A 93 -16.47 -5.73 -7.87
C THR A 93 -15.98 -4.52 -8.67
N THR A 94 -16.16 -3.32 -8.11
CA THR A 94 -15.72 -2.06 -8.73
C THR A 94 -15.04 -1.18 -7.67
N ALA A 95 -14.45 -0.08 -8.12
CA ALA A 95 -13.80 0.88 -7.22
C ALA A 95 -14.74 1.99 -6.73
N ARG A 96 -16.03 1.91 -7.00
CA ARG A 96 -17.00 2.98 -6.70
C ARG A 96 -17.19 3.26 -5.20
N ASN A 97 -17.10 2.23 -4.37
CA ASN A 97 -17.36 2.34 -2.94
C ASN A 97 -16.09 2.52 -2.10
N GLY A 98 -15.00 2.89 -2.73
CA GLY A 98 -13.75 3.17 -2.03
C GLY A 98 -13.72 4.56 -1.41
N LYS A 99 -12.68 4.83 -0.65
CA LYS A 99 -12.42 6.15 -0.06
C LYS A 99 -10.93 6.41 0.04
N TRP A 100 -10.57 7.68 0.04
CA TRP A 100 -9.21 8.10 0.25
C TRP A 100 -8.82 8.00 1.72
N MET A 101 -7.66 7.40 1.97
CA MET A 101 -7.08 7.28 3.30
C MET A 101 -5.74 7.98 3.31
N LYS A 102 -5.36 8.50 4.47
CA LYS A 102 -4.07 9.19 4.62
C LYS A 102 -2.94 8.18 4.80
N GLY A 103 -1.89 8.33 4.00
CA GLY A 103 -0.67 7.56 4.13
C GLY A 103 0.31 8.21 5.13
N PRO A 104 1.50 7.62 5.30
CA PRO A 104 2.46 8.10 6.31
C PRO A 104 3.02 9.49 6.00
N GLY A 105 3.06 9.90 4.72
CA GLY A 105 3.61 11.19 4.32
C GLY A 105 2.72 12.39 4.62
N SER A 106 1.41 12.18 4.79
CA SER A 106 0.46 13.28 5.00
C SER A 106 0.54 13.90 6.39
N SER A 107 1.08 13.19 7.36
CA SER A 107 1.13 13.61 8.76
C SER A 107 2.54 13.68 9.32
N SER A 108 3.55 13.43 8.51
CA SER A 108 4.93 13.31 8.97
C SER A 108 5.87 14.23 8.23
N GLU A 109 6.44 15.19 8.94
CA GLU A 109 7.55 16.00 8.44
C GLU A 109 8.80 15.16 8.17
N ARG A 110 8.87 13.95 8.75
CA ARG A 110 10.02 13.05 8.56
C ARG A 110 10.25 12.66 7.12
N LEU A 111 9.18 12.43 6.36
CA LEU A 111 9.30 12.07 4.95
C LEU A 111 9.63 13.27 4.07
N ARG A 112 9.37 14.50 4.55
CA ARG A 112 9.75 15.72 3.86
C ARG A 112 11.23 16.05 4.02
N ASN A 113 11.81 15.61 5.15
CA ASN A 113 13.18 15.93 5.53
C ASN A 113 14.19 14.79 5.30
N SER A 114 13.72 13.67 4.77
CA SER A 114 14.59 12.53 4.51
C SER A 114 14.97 12.38 3.01
#